data_d7540ae9d29ecfa1e180162f65604406
#
_entry.id   d7540ae9d29ecfa1e180162f65604406
#
_cell.length_a   1.000
_cell.length_b   1.000
_cell.length_c   1.000
_cell.angle_alpha   90.00
_cell.angle_beta   90.00
_cell.angle_gamma   90.00
#
_symmetry.space_group_name_H-M   'P 1'
#
loop_
_entity.id
_entity.type
_entity.pdbx_description
1 polymer ?
#
loop_
_entity_poly.entity_id
_entity_poly.type
_entity_poly.pdbx_seq_one_letter_code
_entity_poly.pdbx_strand_id
1 'polypeptide(L)'
;MNADALLGWFGDNVDFFETITEDELNLVVPNCPGWTIVDLLNHLSFGLGVCYPIAAVAPPGTTADVVFVDADRSAMDSEATEARELFGTNMRSCLRELGSLDPVSPCWTYEGPGQVMFWLRRAAVETALHRFDAEVALGRPVTELSQDRADEAIDETVDFALPLACAKVGAPPSKLQLNSTDTALVRSVGSGAESTTLAGSAQSLLLALWGRKPIDELEVDGDNDQAELWLTLVGRAFSGR
;
A
#
# COMPACT_ATOMS: atom_id res chain seq x y z
N MET A 1 -6.62 8.45 -10.69
CA MET A 1 -6.00 7.92 -11.96
C MET A 1 -6.97 7.01 -12.70
N ASN A 2 -6.79 6.76 -14.04
CA ASN A 2 -7.56 5.73 -14.76
C ASN A 2 -6.89 4.34 -14.65
N ALA A 3 -7.59 3.28 -15.09
CA ALA A 3 -7.12 1.90 -14.97
C ALA A 3 -5.78 1.64 -15.68
N ASP A 4 -5.60 2.17 -16.91
CA ASP A 4 -4.36 1.98 -17.67
C ASP A 4 -3.16 2.62 -16.98
N ALA A 5 -3.35 3.81 -16.39
CA ALA A 5 -2.30 4.50 -15.65
C ALA A 5 -1.95 3.76 -14.34
N LEU A 6 -2.92 3.17 -13.65
CA LEU A 6 -2.68 2.34 -12.46
C LEU A 6 -1.96 1.04 -12.83
N LEU A 7 -2.37 0.36 -13.90
CA LEU A 7 -1.69 -0.82 -14.42
C LEU A 7 -0.25 -0.52 -14.85
N GLY A 8 -0.03 0.59 -15.54
CA GLY A 8 1.32 1.03 -15.91
C GLY A 8 2.19 1.28 -14.68
N TRP A 9 1.65 1.96 -13.66
CA TRP A 9 2.37 2.21 -12.41
C TRP A 9 2.68 0.91 -11.65
N PHE A 10 1.71 0.00 -11.55
CA PHE A 10 1.92 -1.32 -10.98
C PHE A 10 3.03 -2.08 -11.73
N GLY A 11 3.01 -2.07 -13.08
CA GLY A 11 4.03 -2.69 -13.92
C GLY A 11 5.43 -2.11 -13.68
N ASP A 12 5.58 -0.78 -13.61
CA ASP A 12 6.85 -0.09 -13.30
C ASP A 12 7.44 -0.57 -11.95
N ASN A 13 6.57 -0.81 -10.95
CA ASN A 13 7.02 -1.30 -9.65
C ASN A 13 7.43 -2.77 -9.71
N VAL A 14 6.70 -3.63 -10.43
CA VAL A 14 7.08 -5.04 -10.63
C VAL A 14 8.43 -5.12 -11.34
N ASP A 15 8.65 -4.33 -12.39
CA ASP A 15 9.93 -4.24 -13.09
C ASP A 15 11.10 -3.90 -12.16
N PHE A 16 10.88 -2.97 -11.22
CA PHE A 16 11.90 -2.63 -10.21
C PHE A 16 12.26 -3.85 -9.35
N PHE A 17 11.27 -4.55 -8.78
CA PHE A 17 11.52 -5.69 -7.90
C PHE A 17 12.27 -6.83 -8.64
N GLU A 18 12.04 -7.03 -9.92
CA GLU A 18 12.75 -8.02 -10.74
C GLU A 18 14.24 -7.68 -10.94
N THR A 19 14.66 -6.43 -10.66
CA THR A 19 16.10 -6.05 -10.68
C THR A 19 16.87 -6.47 -9.44
N ILE A 20 16.18 -6.94 -8.38
CA ILE A 20 16.82 -7.37 -7.13
C ILE A 20 17.60 -8.66 -7.39
N THR A 21 18.86 -8.67 -6.97
CA THR A 21 19.78 -9.81 -7.18
C THR A 21 19.76 -10.78 -6.00
N GLU A 22 20.31 -11.99 -6.16
CA GLU A 22 20.32 -13.01 -5.11
C GLU A 22 21.06 -12.55 -3.84
N ASP A 23 22.15 -11.80 -3.99
CA ASP A 23 22.96 -11.31 -2.87
C ASP A 23 22.23 -10.22 -2.04
N GLU A 24 21.21 -9.61 -2.61
CA GLU A 24 20.40 -8.56 -1.95
C GLU A 24 19.21 -9.15 -1.16
N LEU A 25 18.84 -10.41 -1.39
CA LEU A 25 17.64 -11.01 -0.83
C LEU A 25 17.60 -11.05 0.70
N ASN A 26 18.75 -11.19 1.36
CA ASN A 26 18.84 -11.25 2.82
C ASN A 26 19.03 -9.89 3.50
N LEU A 27 18.98 -8.79 2.76
CA LEU A 27 19.07 -7.45 3.34
C LEU A 27 17.83 -7.17 4.19
N VAL A 28 18.06 -6.59 5.37
CA VAL A 28 16.99 -6.19 6.30
C VAL A 28 16.23 -5.00 5.71
N VAL A 29 14.90 -5.02 5.82
CA VAL A 29 14.02 -3.93 5.40
C VAL A 29 13.72 -3.03 6.61
N PRO A 30 14.35 -1.83 6.73
CA PRO A 30 14.26 -1.01 7.94
C PRO A 30 12.83 -0.59 8.32
N ASN A 31 11.99 -0.32 7.32
CA ASN A 31 10.61 0.12 7.52
C ASN A 31 9.62 -1.02 7.79
N CYS A 32 10.05 -2.27 7.66
CA CYS A 32 9.26 -3.47 7.96
C CYS A 32 9.99 -4.30 9.03
N PRO A 33 9.84 -3.99 10.33
CA PRO A 33 10.62 -4.62 11.40
C PRO A 33 10.55 -6.15 11.37
N GLY A 34 11.72 -6.78 11.33
CA GLY A 34 11.87 -8.24 11.27
C GLY A 34 11.75 -8.85 9.88
N TRP A 35 11.63 -8.03 8.82
CA TRP A 35 11.61 -8.49 7.44
C TRP A 35 12.97 -8.33 6.75
N THR A 36 13.23 -9.26 5.86
CA THR A 36 14.25 -9.19 4.81
C THR A 36 13.57 -8.90 3.46
N ILE A 37 14.37 -8.71 2.42
CA ILE A 37 13.84 -8.61 1.04
C ILE A 37 13.07 -9.88 0.65
N VAL A 38 13.49 -11.09 1.12
CA VAL A 38 12.73 -12.33 0.91
C VAL A 38 11.33 -12.24 1.47
N ASP A 39 11.19 -11.79 2.73
CA ASP A 39 9.88 -11.62 3.37
C ASP A 39 9.01 -10.62 2.61
N LEU A 40 9.62 -9.54 2.11
CA LEU A 40 8.92 -8.53 1.30
C LEU A 40 8.42 -9.11 -0.03
N LEU A 41 9.25 -9.88 -0.73
CA LEU A 41 8.84 -10.55 -1.97
C LEU A 41 7.74 -11.59 -1.72
N ASN A 42 7.83 -12.38 -0.66
CA ASN A 42 6.80 -13.33 -0.25
C ASN A 42 5.47 -12.62 0.06
N HIS A 43 5.52 -11.52 0.81
CA HIS A 43 4.35 -10.70 1.12
C HIS A 43 3.65 -10.20 -0.15
N LEU A 44 4.40 -9.59 -1.07
CA LEU A 44 3.84 -9.08 -2.33
C LEU A 44 3.35 -10.21 -3.23
N SER A 45 4.12 -11.29 -3.35
CA SER A 45 3.78 -12.45 -4.19
C SER A 45 2.47 -13.10 -3.76
N PHE A 46 2.29 -13.35 -2.46
CA PHE A 46 1.04 -13.93 -1.94
C PHE A 46 -0.08 -12.89 -1.86
N GLY A 47 0.16 -11.77 -1.18
CA GLY A 47 -0.86 -10.76 -0.90
C GLY A 47 -1.47 -10.15 -2.16
N LEU A 48 -0.61 -9.76 -3.10
CA LEU A 48 -1.05 -9.16 -4.36
C LEU A 48 -1.12 -10.19 -5.48
N GLY A 49 -0.01 -10.93 -5.68
CA GLY A 49 0.14 -11.83 -6.82
C GLY A 49 -0.92 -12.93 -6.86
N VAL A 50 -1.26 -13.51 -5.71
CA VAL A 50 -2.26 -14.59 -5.60
C VAL A 50 -3.63 -14.05 -5.20
N CYS A 51 -3.71 -13.23 -4.14
CA CYS A 51 -5.01 -12.90 -3.55
C CYS A 51 -5.81 -11.86 -4.35
N TYR A 52 -5.17 -10.86 -4.99
CA TYR A 52 -5.92 -9.80 -5.68
C TYR A 52 -6.66 -10.28 -6.93
N PRO A 53 -6.09 -11.13 -7.81
CA PRO A 53 -6.84 -11.71 -8.92
C PRO A 53 -8.06 -12.51 -8.46
N ILE A 54 -7.91 -13.31 -7.41
CA ILE A 54 -9.03 -14.08 -6.82
C ILE A 54 -10.13 -13.14 -6.33
N ALA A 55 -9.76 -12.10 -5.58
CA ALA A 55 -10.70 -11.14 -5.03
C ALA A 55 -11.40 -10.31 -6.10
N ALA A 56 -10.70 -9.95 -7.17
CA ALA A 56 -11.23 -9.14 -8.28
C ALA A 56 -12.32 -9.85 -9.10
N VAL A 57 -12.40 -11.18 -9.02
CA VAL A 57 -13.46 -11.97 -9.68
C VAL A 57 -14.47 -12.56 -8.70
N ALA A 58 -14.24 -12.41 -7.39
CA ALA A 58 -15.14 -12.92 -6.37
C ALA A 58 -16.45 -12.11 -6.34
N PRO A 59 -17.63 -12.78 -6.20
CA PRO A 59 -18.91 -12.09 -6.15
C PRO A 59 -18.99 -11.07 -5.00
N PRO A 60 -19.62 -9.90 -5.21
CA PRO A 60 -19.93 -8.97 -4.13
C PRO A 60 -20.75 -9.65 -3.02
N GLY A 61 -20.43 -9.34 -1.76
CA GLY A 61 -21.12 -9.93 -0.60
C GLY A 61 -20.57 -11.28 -0.14
N THR A 62 -19.53 -11.81 -0.77
CA THR A 62 -18.74 -12.94 -0.28
C THR A 62 -17.94 -12.52 0.96
N THR A 63 -17.53 -13.47 1.81
CA THR A 63 -16.65 -13.20 2.96
C THR A 63 -15.19 -13.58 2.65
N ALA A 64 -14.24 -12.99 3.35
CA ALA A 64 -12.81 -13.20 3.06
C ALA A 64 -12.37 -14.67 3.17
N ASP A 65 -12.91 -15.40 4.13
CA ASP A 65 -12.64 -16.83 4.32
C ASP A 65 -13.12 -17.70 3.14
N VAL A 66 -14.19 -17.27 2.45
CA VAL A 66 -14.67 -17.93 1.22
C VAL A 66 -13.84 -17.49 0.02
N VAL A 67 -13.52 -16.19 -0.09
CA VAL A 67 -12.73 -15.66 -1.22
C VAL A 67 -11.36 -16.33 -1.30
N PHE A 68 -10.69 -16.51 -0.15
CA PHE A 68 -9.31 -17.00 -0.10
C PHE A 68 -9.17 -18.47 0.34
N VAL A 69 -10.26 -19.25 0.31
CA VAL A 69 -10.26 -20.67 0.75
C VAL A 69 -9.27 -21.53 -0.03
N ASP A 70 -9.17 -21.30 -1.32
CA ASP A 70 -8.29 -22.05 -2.24
C ASP A 70 -7.03 -21.27 -2.66
N ALA A 71 -6.70 -20.17 -1.97
CA ALA A 71 -5.51 -19.39 -2.31
C ALA A 71 -4.24 -20.23 -2.07
N ASP A 72 -3.39 -20.34 -3.10
CA ASP A 72 -2.10 -21.01 -2.99
C ASP A 72 -1.17 -20.24 -2.05
N ARG A 73 -0.82 -20.86 -0.94
CA ARG A 73 0.00 -20.27 0.12
C ARG A 73 1.51 -20.57 -0.02
N SER A 74 1.92 -21.25 -1.08
CA SER A 74 3.34 -21.62 -1.29
C SER A 74 4.29 -20.40 -1.29
N ALA A 75 3.78 -19.23 -1.69
CA ALA A 75 4.56 -18.00 -1.71
C ALA A 75 4.68 -17.29 -0.33
N MET A 76 4.04 -17.80 0.74
CA MET A 76 4.07 -17.09 2.03
C MET A 76 5.39 -17.21 2.78
N ASP A 77 6.02 -18.38 2.71
CA ASP A 77 7.22 -18.74 3.48
C ASP A 77 8.29 -19.38 2.59
N SER A 78 8.41 -18.92 1.32
CA SER A 78 9.36 -19.47 0.38
C SER A 78 10.79 -19.08 0.72
N GLU A 79 11.75 -19.99 0.46
CA GLU A 79 13.17 -19.69 0.56
C GLU A 79 13.61 -18.70 -0.54
N ALA A 80 14.75 -18.04 -0.35
CA ALA A 80 15.19 -16.87 -1.14
C ALA A 80 15.10 -17.04 -2.67
N THR A 81 15.63 -18.12 -3.23
CA THR A 81 15.59 -18.35 -4.70
C THR A 81 14.18 -18.61 -5.19
N GLU A 82 13.39 -19.42 -4.46
CA GLU A 82 12.01 -19.73 -4.78
C GLU A 82 11.12 -18.47 -4.63
N ALA A 83 11.34 -17.66 -3.59
CA ALA A 83 10.60 -16.39 -3.36
C ALA A 83 10.71 -15.45 -4.56
N ARG A 84 11.91 -15.32 -5.13
CA ARG A 84 12.15 -14.47 -6.31
C ARG A 84 11.44 -15.00 -7.56
N GLU A 85 11.48 -16.32 -7.80
CA GLU A 85 10.82 -16.96 -8.94
C GLU A 85 9.28 -16.87 -8.83
N LEU A 86 8.74 -17.13 -7.62
CA LEU A 86 7.31 -17.01 -7.34
C LEU A 86 6.85 -15.56 -7.45
N PHE A 87 7.64 -14.60 -6.95
CA PHE A 87 7.32 -13.18 -7.10
C PHE A 87 7.14 -12.83 -8.58
N GLY A 88 8.14 -13.06 -9.43
CA GLY A 88 8.05 -12.74 -10.86
C GLY A 88 6.86 -13.42 -11.53
N THR A 89 6.62 -14.69 -11.25
CA THR A 89 5.52 -15.46 -11.82
C THR A 89 4.16 -14.91 -11.39
N ASN A 90 3.95 -14.74 -10.07
CA ASN A 90 2.65 -14.36 -9.51
C ASN A 90 2.32 -12.89 -9.82
N MET A 91 3.29 -11.97 -9.71
CA MET A 91 3.05 -10.56 -10.00
C MET A 91 2.77 -10.29 -11.48
N ARG A 92 3.48 -10.99 -12.40
CA ARG A 92 3.19 -10.91 -13.84
C ARG A 92 1.83 -11.52 -14.17
N SER A 93 1.42 -12.59 -13.49
CA SER A 93 0.06 -13.14 -13.63
C SER A 93 -0.99 -12.15 -13.16
N CYS A 94 -0.82 -11.61 -11.95
CA CYS A 94 -1.71 -10.59 -11.38
C CYS A 94 -1.88 -9.39 -12.33
N LEU A 95 -0.78 -8.86 -12.88
CA LEU A 95 -0.80 -7.73 -13.82
C LEU A 95 -1.64 -8.05 -15.06
N ARG A 96 -1.47 -9.25 -15.65
CA ARG A 96 -2.25 -9.68 -16.81
C ARG A 96 -3.73 -9.90 -16.45
N GLU A 97 -4.01 -10.55 -15.35
CA GLU A 97 -5.36 -10.91 -14.93
C GLU A 97 -6.16 -9.66 -14.59
N LEU A 98 -5.64 -8.79 -13.72
CA LEU A 98 -6.31 -7.52 -13.41
C LEU A 98 -6.48 -6.63 -14.64
N GLY A 99 -5.47 -6.59 -15.53
CA GLY A 99 -5.52 -5.81 -16.77
C GLY A 99 -6.51 -6.35 -17.80
N SER A 100 -6.96 -7.61 -17.68
CA SER A 100 -7.96 -8.21 -18.55
C SER A 100 -9.41 -7.97 -18.11
N LEU A 101 -9.60 -7.49 -16.87
CA LEU A 101 -10.93 -7.27 -16.30
C LEU A 101 -11.44 -5.86 -16.62
N ASP A 102 -12.76 -5.73 -16.76
CA ASP A 102 -13.39 -4.41 -16.84
C ASP A 102 -13.32 -3.72 -15.46
N PRO A 103 -12.67 -2.55 -15.34
CA PRO A 103 -12.48 -1.84 -14.08
C PRO A 103 -13.76 -1.54 -13.29
N VAL A 104 -14.92 -1.44 -13.99
CA VAL A 104 -16.21 -1.18 -13.35
C VAL A 104 -16.99 -2.45 -12.99
N SER A 105 -16.45 -3.62 -13.33
CA SER A 105 -17.07 -4.89 -12.95
C SER A 105 -17.21 -5.00 -11.44
N PRO A 106 -18.39 -5.42 -10.92
CA PRO A 106 -18.61 -5.60 -9.50
C PRO A 106 -17.82 -6.79 -8.97
N CYS A 107 -17.16 -6.60 -7.83
CA CYS A 107 -16.40 -7.65 -7.15
C CYS A 107 -16.44 -7.49 -5.63
N TRP A 108 -15.86 -8.45 -4.94
CA TRP A 108 -15.58 -8.34 -3.51
C TRP A 108 -14.42 -7.37 -3.25
N THR A 109 -14.51 -6.60 -2.16
CA THR A 109 -13.39 -5.81 -1.61
C THR A 109 -13.35 -5.93 -0.10
N TYR A 110 -12.28 -5.47 0.54
CA TYR A 110 -12.17 -5.41 2.00
C TYR A 110 -13.25 -4.54 2.67
N GLU A 111 -13.86 -3.63 1.92
CA GLU A 111 -14.93 -2.75 2.38
C GLU A 111 -16.33 -3.29 2.07
N GLY A 112 -16.42 -4.48 1.47
CA GLY A 112 -17.66 -5.09 0.99
C GLY A 112 -17.83 -5.02 -0.53
N PRO A 113 -19.04 -4.89 -1.06
CA PRO A 113 -19.27 -4.78 -2.51
C PRO A 113 -18.56 -3.59 -3.13
N GLY A 114 -17.73 -3.82 -4.13
CA GLY A 114 -16.97 -2.77 -4.85
C GLY A 114 -16.79 -3.10 -6.32
N GLN A 115 -15.74 -2.58 -6.91
CA GLN A 115 -15.38 -2.74 -8.33
C GLN A 115 -13.92 -3.15 -8.48
N VAL A 116 -13.57 -3.76 -9.60
CA VAL A 116 -12.19 -4.17 -9.95
C VAL A 116 -11.20 -3.01 -9.83
N MET A 117 -11.63 -1.78 -10.10
CA MET A 117 -10.81 -0.56 -9.92
C MET A 117 -10.16 -0.48 -8.54
N PHE A 118 -10.84 -0.95 -7.47
CA PHE A 118 -10.27 -1.01 -6.12
C PHE A 118 -8.98 -1.83 -6.09
N TRP A 119 -8.95 -3.00 -6.73
CA TRP A 119 -7.78 -3.88 -6.73
C TRP A 119 -6.64 -3.35 -7.58
N LEU A 120 -6.95 -2.69 -8.71
CA LEU A 120 -5.96 -1.99 -9.53
C LEU A 120 -5.26 -0.88 -8.74
N ARG A 121 -6.05 -0.09 -8.01
CA ARG A 121 -5.56 0.99 -7.15
C ARG A 121 -4.68 0.45 -6.03
N ARG A 122 -5.17 -0.57 -5.30
CA ARG A 122 -4.42 -1.23 -4.22
C ARG A 122 -3.10 -1.81 -4.72
N ALA A 123 -3.09 -2.51 -5.86
CA ALA A 123 -1.88 -3.11 -6.40
C ALA A 123 -0.81 -2.04 -6.71
N ALA A 124 -1.20 -0.93 -7.34
CA ALA A 124 -0.29 0.15 -7.67
C ALA A 124 0.29 0.82 -6.41
N VAL A 125 -0.57 1.17 -5.44
CA VAL A 125 -0.15 1.88 -4.22
C VAL A 125 0.68 0.98 -3.30
N GLU A 126 0.24 -0.26 -3.06
CA GLU A 126 0.96 -1.21 -2.20
C GLU A 126 2.35 -1.51 -2.73
N THR A 127 2.47 -1.79 -4.03
CA THR A 127 3.79 -2.04 -4.62
C THR A 127 4.68 -0.80 -4.60
N ALA A 128 4.13 0.41 -4.72
CA ALA A 128 4.90 1.64 -4.63
C ALA A 128 5.44 1.89 -3.21
N LEU A 129 4.62 1.65 -2.18
CA LEU A 129 5.06 1.75 -0.78
C LEU A 129 6.18 0.75 -0.47
N HIS A 130 6.02 -0.49 -0.89
CA HIS A 130 7.03 -1.51 -0.68
C HIS A 130 8.26 -1.38 -1.60
N ARG A 131 8.12 -0.72 -2.76
CA ARG A 131 9.28 -0.29 -3.55
C ARG A 131 10.12 0.72 -2.78
N PHE A 132 9.50 1.71 -2.12
CA PHE A 132 10.23 2.61 -1.22
C PHE A 132 10.98 1.83 -0.14
N ASP A 133 10.33 0.86 0.50
CA ASP A 133 10.95 0.02 1.54
C ASP A 133 12.16 -0.75 0.99
N ALA A 134 12.04 -1.33 -0.20
CA ALA A 134 13.13 -2.04 -0.87
C ALA A 134 14.27 -1.10 -1.29
N GLU A 135 13.97 0.07 -1.87
CA GLU A 135 14.98 1.05 -2.25
C GLU A 135 15.84 1.49 -1.05
N VAL A 136 15.20 1.71 0.11
CA VAL A 136 15.90 2.02 1.37
C VAL A 136 16.77 0.84 1.82
N ALA A 137 16.25 -0.39 1.83
CA ALA A 137 16.98 -1.59 2.22
C ALA A 137 18.20 -1.85 1.32
N LEU A 138 18.07 -1.58 0.01
CA LEU A 138 19.10 -1.75 -1.00
C LEU A 138 20.12 -0.59 -1.04
N GLY A 139 19.89 0.49 -0.29
CA GLY A 139 20.71 1.71 -0.38
C GLY A 139 20.64 2.38 -1.74
N ARG A 140 19.55 2.19 -2.47
CA ARG A 140 19.29 2.79 -3.79
C ARG A 140 18.63 4.16 -3.62
N PRO A 141 18.76 5.09 -4.59
CA PRO A 141 18.00 6.32 -4.57
C PRO A 141 16.49 6.05 -4.54
N VAL A 142 15.79 6.77 -3.65
CA VAL A 142 14.33 6.66 -3.56
C VAL A 142 13.70 7.28 -4.82
N THR A 143 12.79 6.54 -5.42
CA THR A 143 12.03 7.01 -6.58
C THR A 143 11.05 8.10 -6.17
N GLU A 144 11.14 9.25 -6.84
CA GLU A 144 10.13 10.31 -6.71
C GLU A 144 8.86 9.92 -7.48
N LEU A 145 7.74 9.97 -6.78
CA LEU A 145 6.43 9.79 -7.41
C LEU A 145 6.05 11.05 -8.20
N SER A 146 5.46 10.88 -9.38
CA SER A 146 4.78 12.00 -10.03
C SER A 146 3.64 12.51 -9.14
N GLN A 147 3.25 13.78 -9.30
CA GLN A 147 2.18 14.39 -8.52
C GLN A 147 0.89 13.57 -8.56
N ASP A 148 0.48 13.10 -9.74
CA ASP A 148 -0.72 12.27 -9.90
C ASP A 148 -0.64 10.94 -9.12
N ARG A 149 0.55 10.30 -9.09
CA ARG A 149 0.76 9.04 -8.35
C ARG A 149 0.77 9.28 -6.84
N ALA A 150 1.39 10.36 -6.39
CA ALA A 150 1.44 10.71 -4.97
C ALA A 150 0.05 11.10 -4.44
N ASP A 151 -0.71 11.91 -5.19
CA ASP A 151 -2.07 12.28 -4.85
C ASP A 151 -3.00 11.04 -4.82
N GLU A 152 -2.90 10.16 -5.82
CA GLU A 152 -3.66 8.91 -5.86
C GLU A 152 -3.38 8.00 -4.66
N ALA A 153 -2.10 7.90 -4.25
CA ALA A 153 -1.72 7.10 -3.09
C ALA A 153 -2.22 7.69 -1.77
N ILE A 154 -2.22 9.02 -1.61
CA ILE A 154 -2.84 9.67 -0.46
C ILE A 154 -4.35 9.45 -0.46
N ASP A 155 -5.01 9.63 -1.62
CA ASP A 155 -6.44 9.40 -1.75
C ASP A 155 -6.82 7.97 -1.36
N GLU A 156 -6.06 6.97 -1.81
CA GLU A 156 -6.26 5.58 -1.43
C GLU A 156 -6.04 5.35 0.07
N THR A 157 -4.99 5.94 0.65
CA THR A 157 -4.71 5.84 2.08
C THR A 157 -5.84 6.43 2.92
N VAL A 158 -6.36 7.59 2.54
CA VAL A 158 -7.45 8.27 3.24
C VAL A 158 -8.79 7.56 3.04
N ASP A 159 -9.05 7.08 1.84
CA ASP A 159 -10.32 6.43 1.50
C ASP A 159 -10.42 5.00 2.03
N PHE A 160 -9.30 4.27 2.12
CA PHE A 160 -9.28 2.85 2.48
C PHE A 160 -8.41 2.53 3.71
N ALA A 161 -7.09 2.81 3.70
CA ALA A 161 -6.20 2.28 4.73
C ALA A 161 -6.48 2.88 6.11
N LEU A 162 -6.70 4.19 6.22
CA LEU A 162 -7.03 4.86 7.48
C LEU A 162 -8.40 4.43 8.03
N PRO A 163 -9.51 4.38 7.27
CA PRO A 163 -10.76 3.82 7.76
C PRO A 163 -10.65 2.39 8.27
N LEU A 164 -9.93 1.53 7.54
CA LEU A 164 -9.70 0.14 7.97
C LEU A 164 -8.86 0.07 9.26
N ALA A 165 -7.83 0.91 9.37
CA ALA A 165 -7.03 1.01 10.59
C ALA A 165 -7.87 1.52 11.77
N CYS A 166 -8.69 2.55 11.58
CA CYS A 166 -9.65 3.03 12.59
C CYS A 166 -10.59 1.93 13.07
N ALA A 167 -11.11 1.11 12.16
CA ALA A 167 -11.99 0.00 12.51
C ALA A 167 -11.28 -1.07 13.36
N LYS A 168 -9.97 -1.30 13.12
CA LYS A 168 -9.20 -2.31 13.86
C LYS A 168 -8.72 -1.85 15.24
N VAL A 169 -8.23 -0.62 15.38
CA VAL A 169 -7.53 -0.15 16.59
C VAL A 169 -8.15 1.10 17.22
N GLY A 170 -9.26 1.58 16.69
CA GLY A 170 -9.94 2.80 17.13
C GLY A 170 -9.42 4.06 16.44
N ALA A 171 -10.32 4.99 16.13
CA ALA A 171 -9.97 6.27 15.52
C ALA A 171 -9.37 7.24 16.56
N PRO A 172 -8.38 8.08 16.19
CA PRO A 172 -7.97 9.21 17.00
C PRO A 172 -9.15 10.16 17.28
N PRO A 173 -9.17 10.85 18.44
CA PRO A 173 -10.29 11.71 18.82
C PRO A 173 -10.35 13.05 18.06
N SER A 174 -9.34 13.34 17.26
CA SER A 174 -9.18 14.58 16.49
C SER A 174 -9.47 14.38 15.01
N LYS A 175 -9.52 15.48 14.27
CA LYS A 175 -9.52 15.50 12.81
C LYS A 175 -8.10 15.76 12.31
N LEU A 176 -7.66 15.01 11.30
CA LEU A 176 -6.43 15.28 10.56
C LEU A 176 -6.76 15.96 9.24
N GLN A 177 -6.06 17.03 8.91
CA GLN A 177 -6.05 17.66 7.60
C GLN A 177 -4.68 17.48 6.96
N LEU A 178 -4.65 17.09 5.69
CA LEU A 178 -3.46 16.91 4.88
C LEU A 178 -3.45 17.99 3.80
N ASN A 179 -2.41 18.80 3.75
CA ASN A 179 -2.24 19.87 2.76
C ASN A 179 -0.93 19.60 1.99
N SER A 180 -1.05 19.22 0.72
CA SER A 180 0.14 19.09 -0.12
C SER A 180 0.70 20.48 -0.46
N THR A 181 2.03 20.61 -0.43
CA THR A 181 2.73 21.86 -0.80
C THR A 181 3.20 21.87 -2.27
N ASP A 182 3.15 20.74 -2.95
CA ASP A 182 3.59 20.56 -4.33
C ASP A 182 2.46 20.16 -5.30
N THR A 183 1.27 19.87 -4.76
CA THR A 183 0.04 19.63 -5.54
C THR A 183 -1.12 20.46 -4.99
N ALA A 184 -2.31 20.35 -5.59
CA ALA A 184 -3.51 21.00 -5.09
C ALA A 184 -4.28 20.12 -4.08
N LEU A 185 -3.71 19.00 -3.63
CA LEU A 185 -4.39 18.03 -2.79
C LEU A 185 -4.60 18.60 -1.38
N VAL A 186 -5.86 18.56 -0.96
CA VAL A 186 -6.30 18.81 0.42
C VAL A 186 -7.25 17.70 0.83
N ARG A 187 -6.92 16.96 1.89
CA ARG A 187 -7.75 15.87 2.39
C ARG A 187 -7.97 16.00 3.89
N SER A 188 -9.07 15.44 4.36
CA SER A 188 -9.39 15.41 5.79
C SER A 188 -9.93 14.05 6.19
N VAL A 189 -9.51 13.55 7.36
CA VAL A 189 -9.95 12.29 7.95
C VAL A 189 -10.25 12.48 9.43
N GLY A 190 -11.19 11.69 9.96
CA GLY A 190 -11.65 11.80 11.35
C GLY A 190 -12.80 12.78 11.52
N SER A 191 -13.36 12.83 12.73
CA SER A 191 -14.59 13.58 13.05
C SER A 191 -14.51 14.42 14.33
N GLY A 192 -13.32 14.58 14.91
CA GLY A 192 -13.11 15.37 16.12
C GLY A 192 -13.40 16.86 15.94
N ALA A 193 -13.66 17.55 17.06
CA ALA A 193 -13.81 19.02 17.07
C ALA A 193 -12.46 19.74 16.88
N GLU A 194 -11.39 19.13 17.38
CA GLU A 194 -10.02 19.62 17.20
C GLU A 194 -9.46 19.10 15.89
N SER A 195 -8.69 19.94 15.22
CA SER A 195 -8.06 19.61 13.94
C SER A 195 -6.57 19.91 13.99
N THR A 196 -5.77 18.98 13.52
CA THR A 196 -4.35 19.18 13.28
C THR A 196 -4.11 19.08 11.76
N THR A 197 -3.32 20.02 11.24
CA THR A 197 -2.95 20.05 9.82
C THR A 197 -1.50 19.60 9.68
N LEU A 198 -1.26 18.68 8.75
CA LEU A 198 0.07 18.33 8.27
C LEU A 198 0.27 18.88 6.87
N ALA A 199 1.36 19.61 6.65
CA ALA A 199 1.73 20.12 5.34
C ALA A 199 3.14 19.65 4.93
N GLY A 200 3.28 19.30 3.65
CA GLY A 200 4.52 18.79 3.05
C GLY A 200 4.27 18.37 1.61
N SER A 201 5.31 17.87 0.90
CA SER A 201 5.07 17.29 -0.42
C SER A 201 4.10 16.10 -0.32
N ALA A 202 3.33 15.84 -1.36
CA ALA A 202 2.39 14.72 -1.38
C ALA A 202 3.08 13.39 -1.02
N GLN A 203 4.26 13.13 -1.57
CA GLN A 203 5.04 11.94 -1.22
C GLN A 203 5.48 11.93 0.26
N SER A 204 5.86 13.07 0.84
CA SER A 204 6.23 13.14 2.25
C SER A 204 5.05 12.84 3.17
N LEU A 205 3.88 13.40 2.86
CA LEU A 205 2.64 13.11 3.58
C LEU A 205 2.27 11.62 3.50
N LEU A 206 2.33 11.02 2.31
CA LEU A 206 2.09 9.59 2.11
C LEU A 206 3.02 8.74 3.00
N LEU A 207 4.33 8.98 2.90
CA LEU A 207 5.32 8.20 3.64
C LEU A 207 5.17 8.36 5.16
N ALA A 208 4.81 9.55 5.64
CA ALA A 208 4.53 9.78 7.05
C ALA A 208 3.29 9.02 7.53
N LEU A 209 2.18 9.04 6.77
CA LEU A 209 0.96 8.27 7.08
C LEU A 209 1.22 6.77 7.21
N TRP A 210 2.21 6.26 6.50
CA TRP A 210 2.61 4.86 6.56
C TRP A 210 3.79 4.60 7.51
N GLY A 211 4.21 5.60 8.32
CA GLY A 211 5.27 5.47 9.32
C GLY A 211 6.69 5.33 8.74
N ARG A 212 6.90 5.76 7.50
CA ARG A 212 8.17 5.69 6.77
C ARG A 212 8.94 7.01 6.79
N LYS A 213 8.33 8.05 7.31
CA LYS A 213 8.89 9.37 7.46
C LYS A 213 8.48 9.98 8.80
N PRO A 214 9.41 10.58 9.57
CA PRO A 214 9.07 11.17 10.86
C PRO A 214 8.31 12.49 10.70
N ILE A 215 7.57 12.87 11.74
CA ILE A 215 6.73 14.06 11.75
C ILE A 215 7.52 15.38 11.63
N ASP A 216 8.76 15.40 12.10
CA ASP A 216 9.65 16.58 12.06
C ASP A 216 10.09 16.98 10.63
N GLU A 217 9.82 16.13 9.64
CA GLU A 217 9.99 16.46 8.22
C GLU A 217 8.73 17.07 7.57
N LEU A 218 7.69 17.33 8.37
CA LEU A 218 6.44 17.95 7.95
C LEU A 218 6.20 19.26 8.72
N GLU A 219 5.47 20.18 8.12
CA GLU A 219 4.93 21.33 8.85
C GLU A 219 3.66 20.90 9.60
N VAL A 220 3.60 21.18 10.90
CA VAL A 220 2.46 20.84 11.76
C VAL A 220 1.81 22.13 12.26
N ASP A 221 0.50 22.28 11.99
CA ASP A 221 -0.33 23.33 12.59
C ASP A 221 -1.40 22.64 13.44
N GLY A 222 -1.26 22.80 14.77
CA GLY A 222 -2.10 22.17 15.78
C GLY A 222 -1.32 21.33 16.79
N ASP A 223 -1.93 20.25 17.28
CA ASP A 223 -1.39 19.40 18.32
C ASP A 223 -0.53 18.26 17.73
N ASN A 224 0.76 18.25 18.05
CA ASN A 224 1.71 17.22 17.60
C ASN A 224 1.34 15.82 18.10
N ASP A 225 0.86 15.66 19.33
CA ASP A 225 0.51 14.35 19.88
C ASP A 225 -0.69 13.77 19.11
N GLN A 226 -1.64 14.62 18.71
CA GLN A 226 -2.76 14.21 17.86
C GLN A 226 -2.30 13.84 16.45
N ALA A 227 -1.35 14.58 15.88
CA ALA A 227 -0.76 14.22 14.58
C ALA A 227 -0.06 12.84 14.64
N GLU A 228 0.75 12.59 15.67
CA GLU A 228 1.44 11.30 15.86
C GLU A 228 0.47 10.12 16.01
N LEU A 229 -0.68 10.31 16.68
CA LEU A 229 -1.71 9.28 16.76
C LEU A 229 -2.21 8.85 15.38
N TRP A 230 -2.36 9.79 14.44
CA TRP A 230 -2.74 9.52 13.06
C TRP A 230 -1.60 8.85 12.27
N LEU A 231 -0.36 9.36 12.39
CA LEU A 231 0.80 8.83 11.66
C LEU A 231 1.19 7.40 12.09
N THR A 232 0.93 7.04 13.35
CA THR A 232 1.19 5.68 13.86
C THR A 232 0.03 4.71 13.66
N LEU A 233 -1.14 5.19 13.22
CA LEU A 233 -2.38 4.42 13.17
C LEU A 233 -2.28 3.20 12.25
N VAL A 234 -1.79 3.40 11.03
CA VAL A 234 -1.64 2.34 10.03
C VAL A 234 -0.64 1.28 10.53
N GLY A 235 0.52 1.71 11.03
CA GLY A 235 1.50 0.79 11.61
C GLY A 235 0.92 -0.06 12.72
N ARG A 236 0.16 0.55 13.66
CA ARG A 236 -0.50 -0.17 14.77
C ARG A 236 -1.57 -1.17 14.28
N ALA A 237 -2.27 -0.85 13.22
CA ALA A 237 -3.35 -1.68 12.70
C ALA A 237 -2.85 -2.89 11.89
N PHE A 238 -1.67 -2.78 11.27
CA PHE A 238 -1.14 -3.76 10.34
C PHE A 238 0.21 -4.38 10.77
N SER A 239 0.72 -4.06 11.98
CA SER A 239 1.98 -4.61 12.53
C SER A 239 1.89 -6.08 13.00
N GLY A 240 0.75 -6.74 12.86
CA GLY A 240 0.60 -8.18 13.13
C GLY A 240 0.81 -9.00 11.86
N ARG A 241 1.75 -9.95 11.93
CA ARG A 241 1.88 -11.05 10.94
C ARG A 241 0.66 -11.95 11.00
#